data_58ca1506a726247f8366de7f27ffcbdb
#
_entry.id   58ca1506a726247f8366de7f27ffcbdb
#
_cell.length_a   1.000
_cell.length_b   1.000
_cell.length_c   1.000
_cell.angle_alpha   90.00
_cell.angle_beta   90.00
_cell.angle_gamma   90.00
#
_symmetry.space_group_name_H-M   'P 1'
#
loop_
_entity.id
_entity.type
_entity.pdbx_description
1 polymer ?
#
loop_
_entity_poly.entity_id
_entity_poly.type
_entity_poly.pdbx_seq_one_letter_code
_entity_poly.pdbx_strand_id
1 'polypeptide(L)'
;MDKRVSIEQAVESIPDGATIALGGLSMNSAPMAYVREIVRQKKRDLTVVAIVAGMSVDWLIADGCVKKVVSGLVSFEGLGLAPTFRMGVQTGMVEVEEYSEDLLICRLRAQAWNLPFVPTKAGLGTDLIPLHEQTGTIRAEVDPTTGEHYVACTRLPVDVALVHAHSADELGNVRVDPKLIWMDNEIVNAAERTFASVERYVDHADVVAEPHRTTYPQFMVSGVSLAEFGAYPTSCFPEYSHHTEFFQTYSAAASDPEEFASFFTSQVVGPETWVDFIESSGGDEMVASIRRPSV
;
A
#
# COMPACT_ATOMS: atom_id res chain seq x y z
N MET A 1 -21.40 5.73 14.61
CA MET A 1 -20.95 7.03 14.03
C MET A 1 -20.61 6.78 12.59
N ASP A 2 -21.11 7.60 11.68
CA ASP A 2 -20.79 7.49 10.24
C ASP A 2 -19.29 7.73 10.02
N LYS A 3 -18.64 6.82 9.30
CA LYS A 3 -17.20 6.84 9.01
C LYS A 3 -16.89 7.15 7.54
N ARG A 4 -17.91 7.51 6.77
CA ARG A 4 -17.68 7.93 5.38
C ARG A 4 -16.96 9.27 5.38
N VAL A 5 -15.84 9.31 4.68
CA VAL A 5 -15.02 10.52 4.52
C VAL A 5 -14.61 10.63 3.05
N SER A 6 -14.30 11.83 2.58
CA SER A 6 -13.74 11.94 1.24
C SER A 6 -12.26 11.50 1.21
N ILE A 7 -11.75 11.19 0.02
CA ILE A 7 -10.33 10.84 -0.16
C ILE A 7 -9.46 12.00 0.31
N GLU A 8 -9.85 13.23 -0.02
CA GLU A 8 -9.14 14.46 0.34
C GLU A 8 -9.07 14.64 1.87
N GLN A 9 -10.19 14.45 2.58
CA GLN A 9 -10.26 14.56 4.04
C GLN A 9 -9.39 13.49 4.74
N ALA A 10 -9.42 12.25 4.22
CA ALA A 10 -8.60 11.18 4.75
C ALA A 10 -7.11 11.54 4.63
N VAL A 11 -6.67 11.97 3.46
CA VAL A 11 -5.28 12.35 3.19
C VAL A 11 -4.87 13.62 3.92
N GLU A 12 -5.74 14.63 4.00
CA GLU A 12 -5.48 15.86 4.77
C GLU A 12 -5.11 15.55 6.23
N SER A 13 -5.74 14.52 6.81
CA SER A 13 -5.48 14.08 8.18
C SER A 13 -4.11 13.43 8.41
N ILE A 14 -3.36 13.11 7.35
CA ILE A 14 -2.01 12.52 7.41
C ILE A 14 -0.99 13.66 7.53
N PRO A 15 -0.22 13.74 8.62
CA PRO A 15 0.81 14.77 8.75
C PRO A 15 2.03 14.45 7.86
N ASP A 16 2.79 15.49 7.52
CA ASP A 16 4.13 15.28 6.97
C ASP A 16 5.01 14.55 7.97
N GLY A 17 5.93 13.73 7.47
CA GLY A 17 6.80 12.88 8.29
C GLY A 17 6.14 11.60 8.81
N ALA A 18 4.86 11.37 8.55
CA ALA A 18 4.16 10.17 9.02
C ALA A 18 4.76 8.88 8.45
N THR A 19 4.64 7.79 9.21
CA THR A 19 4.84 6.43 8.73
C THR A 19 3.53 5.89 8.20
N ILE A 20 3.41 5.77 6.88
CA ILE A 20 2.23 5.21 6.23
C ILE A 20 2.51 3.79 5.74
N ALA A 21 1.54 2.89 5.90
CA ALA A 21 1.60 1.55 5.32
C ALA A 21 0.58 1.41 4.20
N LEU A 22 1.04 0.89 3.06
CA LEU A 22 0.22 0.71 1.86
C LEU A 22 -0.12 -0.76 1.67
N GLY A 23 -1.40 -1.05 1.50
CA GLY A 23 -1.92 -2.36 1.17
C GLY A 23 -1.72 -2.74 -0.29
N GLY A 24 -2.21 -3.93 -0.62
CA GLY A 24 -2.05 -4.55 -1.93
C GLY A 24 -0.73 -5.29 -2.08
N LEU A 25 -0.52 -5.83 -3.28
CA LEU A 25 0.69 -6.56 -3.64
C LEU A 25 1.10 -6.19 -5.06
N SER A 26 2.21 -5.46 -5.23
CA SER A 26 2.77 -5.06 -6.53
C SER A 26 1.74 -4.42 -7.46
N MET A 27 1.18 -5.20 -8.40
CA MET A 27 0.18 -4.74 -9.39
C MET A 27 -1.26 -5.04 -8.96
N ASN A 28 -1.51 -5.38 -7.69
CA ASN A 28 -2.82 -5.81 -7.21
C ASN A 28 -3.28 -5.02 -5.98
N SER A 29 -4.52 -4.56 -6.00
CA SER A 29 -5.27 -3.97 -4.88
C SER A 29 -4.55 -2.83 -4.14
N ALA A 30 -3.66 -2.09 -4.82
CA ALA A 30 -3.00 -0.93 -4.21
C ALA A 30 -3.99 0.22 -4.02
N PRO A 31 -3.91 1.01 -2.93
CA PRO A 31 -4.84 2.10 -2.62
C PRO A 31 -4.53 3.36 -3.44
N MET A 32 -4.59 3.25 -4.78
CA MET A 32 -4.08 4.26 -5.70
C MET A 32 -4.82 5.60 -5.63
N ALA A 33 -6.10 5.57 -5.27
CA ALA A 33 -6.87 6.80 -5.07
C ALA A 33 -6.27 7.66 -3.93
N TYR A 34 -5.91 7.04 -2.80
CA TYR A 34 -5.21 7.75 -1.71
C TYR A 34 -3.78 8.15 -2.10
N VAL A 35 -3.07 7.26 -2.78
CA VAL A 35 -1.69 7.53 -3.24
C VAL A 35 -1.65 8.76 -4.14
N ARG A 36 -2.58 8.84 -5.10
CA ARG A 36 -2.69 10.01 -5.98
C ARG A 36 -3.00 11.28 -5.20
N GLU A 37 -3.89 11.21 -4.23
CA GLU A 37 -4.26 12.37 -3.44
C GLU A 37 -3.12 12.84 -2.51
N ILE A 38 -2.31 11.92 -1.98
CA ILE A 38 -1.06 12.25 -1.26
C ILE A 38 -0.13 13.09 -2.14
N VAL A 39 0.04 12.69 -3.40
CA VAL A 39 0.80 13.44 -4.41
C VAL A 39 0.18 14.81 -4.64
N ARG A 40 -1.14 14.91 -4.85
CA ARG A 40 -1.84 16.18 -5.12
C ARG A 40 -1.76 17.16 -3.94
N GLN A 41 -1.89 16.67 -2.72
CA GLN A 41 -1.74 17.48 -1.50
C GLN A 41 -0.28 17.75 -1.14
N LYS A 42 0.67 17.20 -1.90
CA LYS A 42 2.11 17.41 -1.73
C LYS A 42 2.59 17.08 -0.31
N LYS A 43 2.12 15.97 0.24
CA LYS A 43 2.65 15.46 1.51
C LYS A 43 4.14 15.17 1.38
N ARG A 44 4.89 15.37 2.45
CA ARG A 44 6.37 15.30 2.41
C ARG A 44 6.93 14.48 3.56
N ASP A 45 8.17 14.07 3.36
CA ASP A 45 9.00 13.37 4.36
C ASP A 45 8.40 12.04 4.87
N LEU A 46 7.51 11.41 4.09
CA LEU A 46 6.84 10.18 4.49
C LEU A 46 7.83 9.00 4.59
N THR A 47 7.64 8.18 5.62
CA THR A 47 8.16 6.81 5.65
C THR A 47 7.09 5.89 5.12
N VAL A 48 7.35 5.21 4.01
CA VAL A 48 6.39 4.33 3.36
C VAL A 48 6.75 2.88 3.64
N VAL A 49 5.84 2.17 4.30
CA VAL A 49 5.92 0.73 4.56
C VAL A 49 5.05 0.01 3.55
N ALA A 50 5.64 -0.86 2.75
CA ALA A 50 4.89 -1.68 1.81
C ALA A 50 5.64 -3.01 1.59
N ILE A 51 5.00 -4.13 1.92
CA ILE A 51 5.70 -5.43 1.99
C ILE A 51 6.21 -5.83 0.61
N VAL A 52 5.31 -5.81 -0.38
CA VAL A 52 5.66 -5.91 -1.81
C VAL A 52 4.92 -4.79 -2.54
N ALA A 53 5.65 -3.79 -2.97
CA ALA A 53 5.10 -2.59 -3.59
C ALA A 53 5.30 -2.54 -5.10
N GLY A 54 4.60 -1.63 -5.74
CA GLY A 54 4.73 -1.31 -7.16
C GLY A 54 4.45 0.16 -7.43
N MET A 55 3.47 0.43 -8.26
CA MET A 55 3.09 1.78 -8.71
C MET A 55 2.78 2.75 -7.55
N SER A 56 2.22 2.24 -6.46
CA SER A 56 1.86 3.05 -5.30
C SER A 56 3.07 3.75 -4.66
N VAL A 57 4.17 3.03 -4.47
CA VAL A 57 5.41 3.60 -3.95
C VAL A 57 6.10 4.44 -5.02
N ASP A 58 6.08 3.99 -6.27
CA ASP A 58 6.75 4.68 -7.37
C ASP A 58 6.18 6.08 -7.63
N TRP A 59 4.85 6.26 -7.59
CA TRP A 59 4.22 7.59 -7.70
C TRP A 59 4.58 8.53 -6.56
N LEU A 60 4.61 8.02 -5.32
CA LEU A 60 4.99 8.83 -4.16
C LEU A 60 6.44 9.33 -4.25
N ILE A 61 7.33 8.49 -4.79
CA ILE A 61 8.73 8.89 -5.02
C ILE A 61 8.81 9.90 -6.17
N ALA A 62 8.06 9.69 -7.24
CA ALA A 62 8.03 10.57 -8.42
C ALA A 62 7.74 12.05 -8.06
N ASP A 63 6.85 12.29 -7.08
CA ASP A 63 6.55 13.66 -6.60
C ASP A 63 7.41 14.10 -5.41
N GLY A 64 8.34 13.28 -4.95
CA GLY A 64 9.19 13.61 -3.79
C GLY A 64 8.45 13.58 -2.45
N CYS A 65 7.39 12.79 -2.33
CA CYS A 65 6.65 12.62 -1.06
C CYS A 65 7.42 11.79 -0.03
N VAL A 66 8.34 10.94 -0.50
CA VAL A 66 8.96 9.88 0.30
C VAL A 66 10.36 10.24 0.74
N LYS A 67 10.60 10.16 2.03
CA LYS A 67 11.95 10.20 2.63
C LYS A 67 12.56 8.79 2.70
N LYS A 68 11.76 7.81 3.13
CA LYS A 68 12.22 6.43 3.35
C LYS A 68 11.19 5.41 2.87
N VAL A 69 11.66 4.35 2.23
CA VAL A 69 10.89 3.15 1.91
C VAL A 69 11.35 2.00 2.80
N VAL A 70 10.39 1.32 3.44
CA VAL A 70 10.60 0.09 4.22
C VAL A 70 9.86 -1.03 3.50
N SER A 71 10.58 -1.91 2.80
CA SER A 71 9.94 -2.87 1.88
C SER A 71 10.79 -4.12 1.69
N GLY A 72 10.14 -5.21 1.28
CA GLY A 72 10.79 -6.41 0.78
C GLY A 72 11.07 -6.34 -0.73
N LEU A 73 10.19 -5.69 -1.49
CA LEU A 73 10.32 -5.55 -2.94
C LEU A 73 9.53 -4.34 -3.44
N VAL A 74 10.07 -3.62 -4.43
CA VAL A 74 9.32 -2.63 -5.23
C VAL A 74 9.48 -2.95 -6.70
N SER A 75 8.42 -3.45 -7.34
CA SER A 75 8.50 -4.03 -8.70
C SER A 75 7.17 -3.95 -9.42
N PHE A 76 7.23 -3.96 -10.75
CA PHE A 76 6.09 -4.15 -11.65
C PHE A 76 6.04 -5.60 -12.16
N GLU A 77 6.49 -6.54 -11.35
CA GLU A 77 6.53 -7.98 -11.65
C GLU A 77 7.21 -8.28 -12.98
N GLY A 78 6.51 -8.93 -13.92
CA GLY A 78 7.03 -9.27 -15.24
C GLY A 78 7.42 -8.08 -16.13
N LEU A 79 7.03 -6.85 -15.74
CA LEU A 79 7.39 -5.61 -16.45
C LEU A 79 8.69 -4.98 -15.91
N GLY A 80 9.29 -5.54 -14.86
CA GLY A 80 10.55 -5.10 -14.30
C GLY A 80 10.44 -4.30 -13.01
N LEU A 81 11.56 -3.69 -12.58
CA LEU A 81 11.61 -2.85 -11.39
C LEU A 81 10.87 -1.53 -11.63
N ALA A 82 10.24 -1.01 -10.57
CA ALA A 82 9.63 0.30 -10.56
C ALA A 82 10.68 1.39 -10.89
N PRO A 83 10.51 2.18 -11.95
CA PRO A 83 11.59 2.98 -12.52
C PRO A 83 12.01 4.14 -11.61
N THR A 84 11.05 4.83 -10.98
CA THR A 84 11.33 5.98 -10.13
C THR A 84 11.95 5.54 -8.81
N PHE A 85 11.49 4.43 -8.23
CA PHE A 85 12.13 3.80 -7.07
C PHE A 85 13.59 3.45 -7.38
N ARG A 86 13.85 2.77 -8.50
CA ARG A 86 15.20 2.41 -8.92
C ARG A 86 16.10 3.65 -9.04
N MET A 87 15.63 4.68 -9.71
CA MET A 87 16.37 5.93 -9.87
C MET A 87 16.60 6.62 -8.53
N GLY A 88 15.56 6.72 -7.69
CA GLY A 88 15.63 7.36 -6.38
C GLY A 88 16.65 6.71 -5.45
N VAL A 89 16.73 5.38 -5.48
CA VAL A 89 17.75 4.61 -4.73
C VAL A 89 19.15 4.85 -5.28
N GLN A 90 19.33 4.77 -6.60
CA GLN A 90 20.64 4.96 -7.24
C GLN A 90 21.22 6.36 -7.02
N THR A 91 20.37 7.38 -6.94
CA THR A 91 20.77 8.78 -6.73
C THR A 91 20.83 9.18 -5.27
N GLY A 92 20.40 8.31 -4.34
CA GLY A 92 20.31 8.63 -2.92
C GLY A 92 19.18 9.61 -2.56
N MET A 93 18.21 9.78 -3.45
CA MET A 93 17.03 10.64 -3.22
C MET A 93 16.09 10.03 -2.18
N VAL A 94 16.07 8.71 -2.05
CA VAL A 94 15.21 7.96 -1.13
C VAL A 94 16.06 6.99 -0.32
N GLU A 95 15.86 6.99 0.99
CA GLU A 95 16.43 5.98 1.88
C GLU A 95 15.65 4.68 1.72
N VAL A 96 16.34 3.53 1.71
CA VAL A 96 15.71 2.21 1.69
C VAL A 96 16.14 1.41 2.89
N GLU A 97 15.16 0.84 3.58
CA GLU A 97 15.33 -0.14 4.63
C GLU A 97 14.75 -1.47 4.13
N GLU A 98 15.62 -2.30 3.55
CA GLU A 98 15.24 -3.55 2.89
C GLU A 98 15.07 -4.69 3.90
N TYR A 99 14.01 -5.46 3.74
CA TYR A 99 13.73 -6.68 4.50
C TYR A 99 13.38 -7.84 3.57
N SER A 100 13.43 -9.08 4.08
CA SER A 100 12.56 -10.09 3.49
C SER A 100 11.12 -9.86 3.93
N GLU A 101 10.15 -10.32 3.14
CA GLU A 101 8.72 -10.20 3.47
C GLU A 101 8.43 -10.70 4.88
N ASP A 102 8.99 -11.85 5.24
CA ASP A 102 8.76 -12.52 6.53
C ASP A 102 9.31 -11.71 7.71
N LEU A 103 10.51 -11.11 7.56
CA LEU A 103 11.10 -10.24 8.58
C LEU A 103 10.24 -8.99 8.80
N LEU A 104 9.75 -8.39 7.70
CA LEU A 104 8.90 -7.20 7.76
C LEU A 104 7.53 -7.53 8.38
N ILE A 105 6.93 -8.66 8.01
CA ILE A 105 5.70 -9.17 8.62
C ILE A 105 5.89 -9.39 10.13
N CYS A 106 7.00 -9.98 10.56
CA CYS A 106 7.28 -10.17 11.98
C CYS A 106 7.38 -8.85 12.74
N ARG A 107 7.95 -7.81 12.14
CA ARG A 107 8.00 -6.46 12.73
C ARG A 107 6.61 -5.83 12.87
N LEU A 108 5.77 -5.95 11.85
CA LEU A 108 4.37 -5.49 11.87
C LEU A 108 3.55 -6.26 12.91
N ARG A 109 3.73 -7.59 13.02
CA ARG A 109 3.09 -8.41 14.05
C ARG A 109 3.54 -8.03 15.46
N ALA A 110 4.82 -7.75 15.67
CA ALA A 110 5.30 -7.26 16.95
C ALA A 110 4.59 -5.94 17.35
N GLN A 111 4.36 -5.05 16.39
CA GLN A 111 3.59 -3.83 16.60
C GLN A 111 2.12 -4.12 16.89
N ALA A 112 1.45 -4.90 16.07
CA ALA A 112 0.03 -5.25 16.20
C ALA A 112 -0.30 -5.94 17.52
N TRP A 113 0.58 -6.82 18.00
CA TRP A 113 0.39 -7.57 19.23
C TRP A 113 0.95 -6.88 20.47
N ASN A 114 1.48 -5.67 20.30
CA ASN A 114 2.15 -4.89 21.36
C ASN A 114 3.26 -5.69 22.08
N LEU A 115 4.00 -6.51 21.31
CA LEU A 115 5.15 -7.26 21.79
C LEU A 115 6.45 -6.45 21.55
N PRO A 116 7.48 -6.59 22.38
CA PRO A 116 8.76 -5.93 22.14
C PRO A 116 9.43 -6.42 20.86
N PHE A 117 9.23 -7.69 20.50
CA PHE A 117 9.70 -8.34 19.27
C PHE A 117 8.91 -9.62 18.98
N VAL A 118 9.00 -10.10 17.74
CA VAL A 118 8.54 -11.43 17.32
C VAL A 118 9.76 -12.24 16.89
N PRO A 119 9.96 -13.47 17.44
CA PRO A 119 11.06 -14.34 17.02
C PRO A 119 10.68 -15.07 15.71
N THR A 120 11.67 -15.22 14.81
CA THR A 120 11.56 -16.01 13.58
C THR A 120 12.87 -16.69 13.25
N LYS A 121 12.86 -17.70 12.40
CA LYS A 121 14.07 -18.27 11.78
C LYS A 121 14.36 -17.69 10.38
N ALA A 122 13.47 -16.84 9.87
CA ALA A 122 13.68 -16.16 8.60
C ALA A 122 14.94 -15.26 8.67
N GLY A 123 15.65 -15.20 7.55
CA GLY A 123 16.85 -14.38 7.42
C GLY A 123 18.13 -14.93 8.07
N LEU A 124 18.06 -16.01 8.87
CA LEU A 124 19.26 -16.62 9.44
C LEU A 124 20.24 -17.03 8.32
N GLY A 125 21.51 -16.60 8.47
CA GLY A 125 22.56 -16.88 7.50
C GLY A 125 22.57 -15.96 6.26
N THR A 126 21.75 -14.89 6.26
CA THR A 126 21.77 -13.85 5.22
C THR A 126 22.47 -12.59 5.73
N ASP A 127 22.87 -11.72 4.79
CA ASP A 127 23.50 -10.43 5.08
C ASP A 127 22.51 -9.40 5.66
N LEU A 128 21.20 -9.67 5.59
CA LEU A 128 20.18 -8.80 6.18
C LEU A 128 20.32 -8.70 7.71
N ILE A 129 20.71 -9.79 8.38
CA ILE A 129 20.80 -9.80 9.85
C ILE A 129 21.86 -8.81 10.35
N PRO A 130 23.14 -8.90 9.97
CA PRO A 130 24.14 -7.95 10.43
C PRO A 130 23.86 -6.51 9.98
N LEU A 131 23.18 -6.31 8.84
CA LEU A 131 22.76 -4.99 8.40
C LEU A 131 21.77 -4.34 9.39
N HIS A 132 20.77 -5.09 9.82
CA HIS A 132 19.73 -4.59 10.71
C HIS A 132 20.09 -4.62 12.19
N GLU A 133 21.09 -5.41 12.59
CA GLU A 133 21.65 -5.35 13.94
C GLU A 133 22.28 -3.98 14.24
N GLN A 134 22.87 -3.33 13.24
CA GLN A 134 23.43 -1.99 13.36
C GLN A 134 22.38 -0.93 13.70
N THR A 135 21.15 -1.10 13.20
CA THR A 135 20.03 -0.20 13.49
C THR A 135 19.20 -0.61 14.70
N GLY A 136 19.43 -1.82 15.22
CA GLY A 136 18.69 -2.39 16.35
C GLY A 136 17.26 -2.85 16.00
N THR A 137 16.92 -2.89 14.72
CA THR A 137 15.58 -3.30 14.25
C THR A 137 15.42 -4.82 14.23
N ILE A 138 16.53 -5.53 14.10
CA ILE A 138 16.61 -6.99 14.18
C ILE A 138 17.81 -7.35 15.06
N ARG A 139 17.73 -8.46 15.80
CA ARG A 139 18.83 -9.00 16.59
C ARG A 139 18.88 -10.51 16.47
N ALA A 140 20.10 -11.06 16.37
CA ALA A 140 20.30 -12.50 16.53
C ALA A 140 20.13 -12.87 18.00
N GLU A 141 19.37 -13.91 18.29
CA GLU A 141 19.07 -14.41 19.63
C GLU A 141 19.22 -15.92 19.69
N VAL A 142 19.47 -16.42 20.88
CA VAL A 142 19.55 -17.86 21.15
C VAL A 142 18.53 -18.23 22.22
N ASP A 143 17.67 -19.22 21.94
CA ASP A 143 16.79 -19.77 22.96
C ASP A 143 17.61 -20.43 24.09
N PRO A 144 17.53 -19.91 25.31
CA PRO A 144 18.34 -20.43 26.43
C PRO A 144 17.98 -21.87 26.83
N THR A 145 16.80 -22.35 26.40
CA THR A 145 16.32 -23.68 26.73
C THR A 145 16.76 -24.74 25.73
N THR A 146 16.65 -24.42 24.45
CA THR A 146 16.91 -25.35 23.34
C THR A 146 18.27 -25.16 22.68
N GLY A 147 18.88 -23.98 22.84
CA GLY A 147 20.09 -23.57 22.11
C GLY A 147 19.85 -23.22 20.64
N GLU A 148 18.59 -23.16 20.21
CA GLU A 148 18.26 -22.80 18.84
C GLU A 148 18.48 -21.32 18.57
N HIS A 149 18.95 -21.01 17.36
CA HIS A 149 19.13 -19.62 16.89
C HIS A 149 17.85 -19.07 16.30
N TYR A 150 17.54 -17.82 16.64
CA TYR A 150 16.40 -17.04 16.15
C TYR A 150 16.82 -15.62 15.78
N VAL A 151 15.92 -14.96 15.09
CA VAL A 151 15.98 -13.53 14.79
C VAL A 151 14.85 -12.85 15.55
N ALA A 152 15.16 -11.90 16.40
CA ALA A 152 14.19 -11.07 17.11
C ALA A 152 13.89 -9.82 16.29
N CYS A 153 12.68 -9.76 15.70
CA CYS A 153 12.22 -8.66 14.90
C CYS A 153 11.46 -7.65 15.78
N THR A 154 12.04 -6.46 16.00
CA THR A 154 11.43 -5.42 16.85
C THR A 154 10.24 -4.76 16.18
N ARG A 155 9.40 -4.06 16.97
CA ARG A 155 8.21 -3.36 16.46
C ARG A 155 8.52 -2.39 15.33
N LEU A 156 7.59 -2.29 14.39
CA LEU A 156 7.56 -1.24 13.37
C LEU A 156 6.28 -0.40 13.58
N PRO A 157 6.38 0.78 14.22
CA PRO A 157 5.25 1.67 14.37
C PRO A 157 4.73 2.15 13.02
N VAL A 158 3.40 2.18 12.87
CA VAL A 158 2.69 2.65 11.69
C VAL A 158 1.61 3.64 12.13
N ASP A 159 1.67 4.87 11.64
CA ASP A 159 0.68 5.91 12.00
C ASP A 159 -0.63 5.70 11.23
N VAL A 160 -0.53 5.39 9.93
CA VAL A 160 -1.70 5.24 9.06
C VAL A 160 -1.54 4.07 8.10
N ALA A 161 -2.52 3.17 8.06
CA ALA A 161 -2.68 2.19 6.99
C ALA A 161 -3.67 2.70 5.94
N LEU A 162 -3.32 2.56 4.68
CA LEU A 162 -4.16 2.82 3.53
C LEU A 162 -4.36 1.52 2.76
N VAL A 163 -5.61 1.11 2.58
CA VAL A 163 -5.98 -0.12 1.87
C VAL A 163 -7.07 0.15 0.84
N HIS A 164 -7.18 -0.72 -0.15
CA HIS A 164 -8.30 -0.72 -1.09
C HIS A 164 -9.09 -2.01 -0.95
N ALA A 165 -10.43 -1.91 -1.01
CA ALA A 165 -11.35 -3.03 -0.82
C ALA A 165 -12.57 -2.91 -1.73
N HIS A 166 -13.42 -3.97 -1.74
CA HIS A 166 -14.58 -4.04 -2.62
C HIS A 166 -15.76 -3.22 -2.10
N SER A 167 -16.05 -3.30 -0.80
CA SER A 167 -17.19 -2.59 -0.24
C SER A 167 -17.04 -2.29 1.24
N ALA A 168 -17.79 -1.29 1.71
CA ALA A 168 -17.95 -1.01 3.12
C ALA A 168 -19.35 -0.45 3.42
N ASP A 169 -19.78 -0.59 4.67
CA ASP A 169 -20.94 0.15 5.15
C ASP A 169 -20.55 1.51 5.75
N GLU A 170 -21.54 2.31 6.10
CA GLU A 170 -21.34 3.64 6.69
C GLU A 170 -20.69 3.60 8.09
N LEU A 171 -20.67 2.44 8.74
CA LEU A 171 -20.02 2.27 10.04
C LEU A 171 -18.54 1.89 9.92
N GLY A 172 -18.07 1.58 8.70
CA GLY A 172 -16.69 1.20 8.43
C GLY A 172 -16.41 -0.31 8.57
N ASN A 173 -17.42 -1.16 8.40
CA ASN A 173 -17.20 -2.58 8.18
C ASN A 173 -16.81 -2.81 6.74
N VAL A 174 -15.58 -3.24 6.51
CA VAL A 174 -14.99 -3.38 5.17
C VAL A 174 -14.99 -4.83 4.72
N ARG A 175 -15.32 -5.06 3.45
CA ARG A 175 -15.31 -6.37 2.79
C ARG A 175 -14.31 -6.41 1.65
N VAL A 176 -13.44 -7.40 1.67
CA VAL A 176 -12.63 -7.84 0.53
C VAL A 176 -13.23 -9.16 0.04
N ASP A 177 -13.81 -9.19 -1.16
CA ASP A 177 -14.62 -10.31 -1.62
C ASP A 177 -14.37 -10.65 -3.11
N PRO A 178 -13.79 -11.79 -3.47
CA PRO A 178 -13.31 -12.84 -2.58
C PRO A 178 -12.15 -12.36 -1.68
N LYS A 179 -11.93 -13.05 -0.58
CA LYS A 179 -10.86 -12.72 0.38
C LYS A 179 -9.47 -12.98 -0.23
N LEU A 180 -9.12 -12.25 -1.25
CA LEU A 180 -7.76 -12.13 -1.73
C LEU A 180 -7.08 -11.02 -0.93
N ILE A 181 -6.70 -11.38 0.28
CA ILE A 181 -5.99 -10.51 1.19
C ILE A 181 -4.53 -10.93 1.11
N TRP A 182 -3.70 -10.02 0.67
CA TRP A 182 -2.27 -10.27 0.60
C TRP A 182 -1.67 -10.14 2.00
N MET A 183 -1.10 -8.97 2.31
CA MET A 183 -0.52 -8.70 3.62
C MET A 183 -1.19 -7.51 4.31
N ASP A 184 -2.35 -7.10 3.79
CA ASP A 184 -3.12 -5.96 4.31
C ASP A 184 -3.54 -6.14 5.75
N ASN A 185 -3.82 -7.38 6.19
CA ASN A 185 -4.11 -7.69 7.58
C ASN A 185 -2.98 -7.24 8.53
N GLU A 186 -1.74 -7.44 8.13
CA GLU A 186 -0.58 -7.12 8.97
C GLU A 186 -0.46 -5.60 9.17
N ILE A 187 -0.66 -4.82 8.09
CA ILE A 187 -0.58 -3.37 8.18
C ILE A 187 -1.78 -2.76 8.89
N VAL A 188 -3.00 -3.27 8.65
CA VAL A 188 -4.22 -2.80 9.31
C VAL A 188 -4.18 -3.04 10.82
N ASN A 189 -3.66 -4.19 11.24
CA ASN A 189 -3.50 -4.49 12.67
C ASN A 189 -2.36 -3.71 13.33
N ALA A 190 -1.33 -3.30 12.59
CA ALA A 190 -0.19 -2.57 13.12
C ALA A 190 -0.42 -1.05 13.22
N ALA A 191 -1.33 -0.51 12.41
CA ALA A 191 -1.54 0.93 12.28
C ALA A 191 -2.39 1.51 13.42
N GLU A 192 -2.10 2.76 13.79
CA GLU A 192 -2.93 3.53 14.73
C GLU A 192 -4.28 3.93 14.10
N ARG A 193 -4.28 4.24 12.80
CA ARG A 193 -5.48 4.58 12.03
C ARG A 193 -5.47 3.85 10.70
N THR A 194 -6.64 3.41 10.26
CA THR A 194 -6.79 2.77 8.94
C THR A 194 -7.85 3.49 8.12
N PHE A 195 -7.52 3.84 6.88
CA PHE A 195 -8.48 4.32 5.90
C PHE A 195 -8.60 3.29 4.76
N ALA A 196 -9.83 2.99 4.38
CA ALA A 196 -10.12 2.08 3.27
C ALA A 196 -10.83 2.82 2.15
N SER A 197 -10.28 2.80 0.94
CA SER A 197 -11.04 3.14 -0.26
C SER A 197 -11.80 1.92 -0.74
N VAL A 198 -13.02 2.11 -1.24
CA VAL A 198 -13.89 1.01 -1.65
C VAL A 198 -14.55 1.30 -2.99
N GLU A 199 -14.80 0.22 -3.74
CA GLU A 199 -15.51 0.28 -5.03
C GLU A 199 -16.97 0.72 -4.86
N ARG A 200 -17.60 0.33 -3.73
CA ARG A 200 -19.00 0.66 -3.46
C ARG A 200 -19.33 0.66 -1.97
N TYR A 201 -20.34 1.44 -1.61
CA TYR A 201 -20.99 1.29 -0.31
C TYR A 201 -22.07 0.21 -0.36
N VAL A 202 -22.31 -0.45 0.76
CA VAL A 202 -23.39 -1.42 1.00
C VAL A 202 -24.16 -1.01 2.25
N ASP A 203 -25.42 -1.43 2.34
CA ASP A 203 -26.23 -1.17 3.52
C ASP A 203 -25.74 -1.97 4.73
N HIS A 204 -25.78 -1.36 5.92
CA HIS A 204 -25.39 -2.04 7.14
C HIS A 204 -26.20 -3.32 7.38
N ALA A 205 -27.48 -3.34 6.96
CA ALA A 205 -28.32 -4.54 7.05
C ALA A 205 -27.73 -5.73 6.29
N ASP A 206 -27.09 -5.50 5.13
CA ASP A 206 -26.44 -6.56 4.35
C ASP A 206 -25.19 -7.08 5.07
N VAL A 207 -24.49 -6.18 5.77
CA VAL A 207 -23.33 -6.59 6.60
C VAL A 207 -23.76 -7.45 7.76
N VAL A 208 -24.83 -7.07 8.45
CA VAL A 208 -25.40 -7.86 9.57
C VAL A 208 -25.92 -9.21 9.11
N ALA A 209 -26.51 -9.31 7.91
CA ALA A 209 -27.00 -10.57 7.36
C ALA A 209 -25.88 -11.57 7.04
N GLU A 210 -24.69 -11.07 6.66
CA GLU A 210 -23.54 -11.91 6.30
C GLU A 210 -22.24 -11.46 7.02
N PRO A 211 -22.18 -11.51 8.37
CA PRO A 211 -21.08 -10.94 9.14
C PRO A 211 -19.73 -11.64 8.85
N HIS A 212 -19.76 -12.90 8.43
CA HIS A 212 -18.56 -13.67 8.09
C HIS A 212 -17.81 -13.14 6.85
N ARG A 213 -18.45 -12.31 6.02
CA ARG A 213 -17.81 -11.64 4.86
C ARG A 213 -17.04 -10.39 5.26
N THR A 214 -17.24 -9.86 6.47
CA THR A 214 -16.49 -8.72 6.96
C THR A 214 -15.02 -9.08 7.13
N THR A 215 -14.16 -8.32 6.45
CA THR A 215 -12.71 -8.48 6.50
C THR A 215 -12.10 -7.64 7.60
N TYR A 216 -12.42 -6.34 7.60
CA TYR A 216 -12.00 -5.39 8.63
C TYR A 216 -13.24 -4.84 9.33
N PRO A 217 -13.50 -5.26 10.59
CA PRO A 217 -14.60 -4.74 11.38
C PRO A 217 -14.43 -3.23 11.66
N GLN A 218 -15.53 -2.55 11.88
CA GLN A 218 -15.57 -1.08 12.09
C GLN A 218 -14.58 -0.56 13.12
N PHE A 219 -14.25 -1.32 14.16
CA PHE A 219 -13.32 -0.87 15.20
C PHE A 219 -11.87 -0.79 14.74
N MET A 220 -11.52 -1.44 13.61
CA MET A 220 -10.18 -1.39 12.99
C MET A 220 -10.06 -0.26 11.96
N VAL A 221 -11.17 0.35 11.55
CA VAL A 221 -11.21 1.30 10.43
C VAL A 221 -11.59 2.68 10.95
N SER A 222 -10.79 3.69 10.62
CA SER A 222 -11.00 5.09 11.01
C SER A 222 -11.92 5.84 10.04
N GLY A 223 -11.84 5.50 8.75
CA GLY A 223 -12.68 6.09 7.71
C GLY A 223 -12.74 5.25 6.45
N VAL A 224 -13.83 5.39 5.69
CA VAL A 224 -14.05 4.74 4.40
C VAL A 224 -14.37 5.76 3.33
N SER A 225 -13.75 5.65 2.16
CA SER A 225 -13.92 6.56 1.03
C SER A 225 -14.41 5.81 -0.20
N LEU A 226 -15.45 6.32 -0.86
CA LEU A 226 -15.87 5.77 -2.14
C LEU A 226 -14.86 6.15 -3.21
N ALA A 227 -14.35 5.16 -3.91
CA ALA A 227 -13.44 5.31 -5.03
C ALA A 227 -13.65 4.15 -6.00
N GLU A 228 -14.59 4.27 -6.90
CA GLU A 228 -14.75 3.31 -8.00
C GLU A 228 -13.44 3.25 -8.81
N PHE A 229 -12.97 2.06 -9.14
CA PHE A 229 -11.62 1.82 -9.67
C PHE A 229 -10.49 2.34 -8.79
N GLY A 230 -10.67 2.39 -7.48
CA GLY A 230 -9.73 3.02 -6.53
C GLY A 230 -8.36 2.38 -6.44
N ALA A 231 -8.18 1.17 -7.00
CA ALA A 231 -6.87 0.55 -7.18
C ALA A 231 -6.23 0.80 -8.56
N TYR A 232 -6.93 1.40 -9.54
CA TYR A 232 -6.37 1.64 -10.87
C TYR A 232 -5.08 2.48 -10.82
N PRO A 233 -4.01 2.12 -11.58
CA PRO A 233 -3.92 1.13 -12.65
C PRO A 233 -3.64 -0.31 -12.20
N THR A 234 -3.58 -0.58 -10.90
CA THR A 234 -3.49 -1.94 -10.37
C THR A 234 -4.86 -2.63 -10.41
N SER A 235 -4.90 -3.93 -10.21
CA SER A 235 -6.16 -4.70 -10.23
C SER A 235 -6.96 -4.55 -8.95
N CYS A 236 -8.28 -4.76 -9.02
CA CYS A 236 -9.14 -5.13 -7.90
C CYS A 236 -9.92 -6.38 -8.30
N PHE A 237 -9.35 -7.54 -8.06
CA PHE A 237 -9.95 -8.80 -8.49
C PHE A 237 -11.18 -9.17 -7.62
N PRO A 238 -12.30 -9.63 -8.21
CA PRO A 238 -12.52 -9.97 -9.63
C PRO A 238 -13.09 -8.82 -10.47
N GLU A 239 -13.28 -7.63 -9.91
CA GLU A 239 -13.93 -6.49 -10.56
C GLU A 239 -13.20 -6.08 -11.85
N TYR A 240 -11.87 -5.91 -11.76
CA TYR A 240 -11.02 -5.56 -12.89
C TYR A 240 -9.59 -6.06 -12.75
N SER A 241 -8.92 -6.17 -13.89
CA SER A 241 -7.49 -6.50 -14.01
C SER A 241 -6.64 -5.23 -13.93
N HIS A 242 -5.33 -5.38 -13.73
CA HIS A 242 -4.41 -4.25 -13.89
C HIS A 242 -4.36 -3.79 -15.37
N HIS A 243 -4.10 -2.51 -15.57
CA HIS A 243 -4.00 -1.91 -16.90
C HIS A 243 -2.56 -1.97 -17.42
N THR A 244 -2.21 -3.06 -18.09
CA THR A 244 -0.84 -3.33 -18.58
C THR A 244 -0.30 -2.19 -19.44
N GLU A 245 -1.13 -1.61 -20.32
CA GLU A 245 -0.70 -0.53 -21.20
C GLU A 245 -0.29 0.72 -20.42
N PHE A 246 -1.00 1.05 -19.33
CA PHE A 246 -0.62 2.16 -18.45
C PHE A 246 0.77 1.92 -17.84
N PHE A 247 1.04 0.72 -17.32
CA PHE A 247 2.36 0.38 -16.77
C PHE A 247 3.47 0.48 -17.81
N GLN A 248 3.19 0.03 -19.05
CA GLN A 248 4.15 0.11 -20.16
C GLN A 248 4.43 1.56 -20.56
N THR A 249 3.39 2.38 -20.72
CA THR A 249 3.51 3.81 -21.06
C THR A 249 4.24 4.58 -19.97
N TYR A 250 3.89 4.34 -18.71
CA TYR A 250 4.58 4.91 -17.55
C TYR A 250 6.08 4.56 -17.54
N SER A 251 6.39 3.27 -17.73
CA SER A 251 7.79 2.80 -17.75
C SER A 251 8.56 3.35 -18.93
N ALA A 252 7.92 3.49 -20.09
CA ALA A 252 8.54 4.11 -21.27
C ALA A 252 8.85 5.58 -21.05
N ALA A 253 7.89 6.35 -20.55
CA ALA A 253 8.08 7.76 -20.19
C ALA A 253 9.20 7.94 -19.16
N ALA A 254 9.32 7.04 -18.19
CA ALA A 254 10.36 7.09 -17.15
C ALA A 254 11.80 6.88 -17.67
N SER A 255 11.97 6.54 -18.95
CA SER A 255 13.29 6.47 -19.58
C SER A 255 13.92 7.84 -19.89
N ASP A 256 13.10 8.88 -19.97
CA ASP A 256 13.53 10.27 -20.17
C ASP A 256 12.91 11.19 -19.10
N PRO A 257 13.73 11.98 -18.36
CA PRO A 257 13.23 12.82 -17.28
C PRO A 257 12.22 13.90 -17.70
N GLU A 258 12.35 14.46 -18.89
CA GLU A 258 11.44 15.53 -19.38
C GLU A 258 10.11 14.91 -19.82
N GLU A 259 10.15 13.78 -20.54
CA GLU A 259 8.97 13.02 -20.92
C GLU A 259 8.22 12.53 -19.69
N PHE A 260 8.95 12.03 -18.70
CA PHE A 260 8.36 11.56 -17.45
C PHE A 260 7.68 12.68 -16.67
N ALA A 261 8.34 13.83 -16.50
CA ALA A 261 7.75 14.98 -15.81
C ALA A 261 6.48 15.47 -16.50
N SER A 262 6.47 15.50 -17.84
CA SER A 262 5.30 15.87 -18.64
C SER A 262 4.17 14.85 -18.47
N PHE A 263 4.48 13.55 -18.59
CA PHE A 263 3.51 12.47 -18.40
C PHE A 263 2.91 12.50 -17.00
N PHE A 264 3.75 12.53 -15.97
CA PHE A 264 3.32 12.49 -14.60
C PHE A 264 2.45 13.69 -14.22
N THR A 265 2.86 14.88 -14.65
CA THR A 265 2.10 16.12 -14.42
C THR A 265 0.76 16.08 -15.13
N SER A 266 0.72 15.69 -16.41
CA SER A 266 -0.52 15.74 -17.20
C SER A 266 -1.48 14.57 -16.86
N GLN A 267 -0.95 13.36 -16.69
CA GLN A 267 -1.78 12.17 -16.54
C GLN A 267 -2.10 11.84 -15.08
N VAL A 268 -1.18 12.06 -14.15
CA VAL A 268 -1.37 11.65 -12.75
C VAL A 268 -1.84 12.82 -11.89
N VAL A 269 -1.18 13.96 -11.96
CA VAL A 269 -1.44 15.10 -11.06
C VAL A 269 -2.54 16.02 -11.60
N GLY A 270 -2.57 16.25 -12.91
CA GLY A 270 -3.40 17.25 -13.57
C GLY A 270 -4.92 17.11 -13.40
N PRO A 271 -5.51 15.91 -13.52
CA PRO A 271 -6.94 15.74 -13.30
C PRO A 271 -7.37 16.20 -11.90
N GLU A 272 -8.49 16.94 -11.79
CA GLU A 272 -8.86 17.57 -10.50
C GLU A 272 -9.32 16.54 -9.46
N THR A 273 -10.15 15.57 -9.88
CA THR A 273 -10.71 14.54 -9.00
C THR A 273 -10.20 13.16 -9.37
N TRP A 274 -10.53 12.17 -8.55
CA TRP A 274 -10.30 10.76 -8.90
C TRP A 274 -11.10 10.33 -10.14
N VAL A 275 -12.34 10.80 -10.25
CA VAL A 275 -13.19 10.51 -11.41
C VAL A 275 -12.60 11.09 -12.69
N ASP A 276 -12.15 12.35 -12.67
CA ASP A 276 -11.49 12.98 -13.81
C ASP A 276 -10.22 12.22 -14.23
N PHE A 277 -9.48 11.66 -13.25
CA PHE A 277 -8.33 10.82 -13.54
C PHE A 277 -8.72 9.54 -14.29
N ILE A 278 -9.78 8.84 -13.87
CA ILE A 278 -10.28 7.64 -14.56
C ILE A 278 -10.76 8.01 -15.97
N GLU A 279 -11.51 9.11 -16.12
CA GLU A 279 -11.98 9.59 -17.43
C GLU A 279 -10.81 9.94 -18.36
N SER A 280 -9.80 10.67 -17.87
CA SER A 280 -8.61 11.05 -18.65
C SER A 280 -7.72 9.87 -19.01
N SER A 281 -7.79 8.77 -18.25
CA SER A 281 -7.07 7.52 -18.53
C SER A 281 -7.72 6.65 -19.61
N GLY A 282 -8.79 7.12 -20.25
CA GLY A 282 -9.51 6.45 -21.33
C GLY A 282 -10.97 6.12 -21.01
N GLY A 283 -11.47 6.53 -19.83
CA GLY A 283 -12.89 6.43 -19.46
C GLY A 283 -13.51 5.05 -19.71
N ASP A 284 -14.69 5.02 -20.32
CA ASP A 284 -15.45 3.78 -20.58
C ASP A 284 -14.69 2.75 -21.43
N GLU A 285 -13.87 3.19 -22.39
CA GLU A 285 -13.12 2.29 -23.27
C GLU A 285 -12.02 1.57 -22.46
N MET A 286 -11.28 2.29 -21.66
CA MET A 286 -10.28 1.73 -20.75
C MET A 286 -10.95 0.79 -19.74
N VAL A 287 -12.03 1.23 -19.09
CA VAL A 287 -12.79 0.42 -18.13
C VAL A 287 -13.26 -0.89 -18.77
N ALA A 288 -13.80 -0.85 -20.00
CA ALA A 288 -14.22 -2.04 -20.71
C ALA A 288 -13.06 -3.00 -20.99
N SER A 289 -11.83 -2.48 -21.21
CA SER A 289 -10.65 -3.29 -21.50
C SER A 289 -10.13 -4.06 -20.29
N ILE A 290 -10.26 -3.51 -19.08
CA ILE A 290 -9.76 -4.11 -17.84
C ILE A 290 -10.82 -4.85 -17.02
N ARG A 291 -12.12 -4.50 -17.20
CA ARG A 291 -13.24 -5.16 -16.52
C ARG A 291 -13.32 -6.62 -16.94
N ARG A 292 -13.45 -7.50 -15.96
CA ARG A 292 -13.64 -8.92 -16.24
C ARG A 292 -15.13 -9.19 -16.48
N PRO A 293 -15.49 -10.09 -17.43
CA PRO A 293 -16.87 -10.55 -17.56
C PRO A 293 -17.32 -11.14 -16.21
N SER A 294 -18.51 -10.77 -15.77
CA SER A 294 -19.16 -11.42 -14.63
C SER A 294 -19.24 -12.93 -14.91
N VAL A 295 -18.65 -13.74 -14.04
CA VAL A 295 -18.73 -15.20 -14.10
C VAL A 295 -20.04 -15.67 -13.55
#